data_6601f33ff00117f7d44ff4b8e4d34ff4
#
_entry.id   6601f33ff00117f7d44ff4b8e4d34ff4
#
_cell.length_a   1.000
_cell.length_b   1.000
_cell.length_c   1.000
_cell.angle_alpha   90.00
_cell.angle_beta   90.00
_cell.angle_gamma   90.00
#
_symmetry.space_group_name_H-M   'P 1'
#
loop_
_entity.id
_entity.type
_entity.pdbx_description
1 polymer ?
#
loop_
_entity_poly.entity_id
_entity_poly.type
_entity_poly.pdbx_seq_one_letter_code
_entity_poly.pdbx_strand_id
1 'polypeptide(L)'
;NTDNAKKATTDDEPSFENSKVNQYIIQHHLQHSHVVNDPRMNTLPKLEYKEGTYIGVVIHEVGEDHRSLQKWVDNMYATYNTAFVHAFVDNQEIHLTAPSKYYVWGAGPKANPYFYQIELVRMYNFEDFAKSVNNQAWLTAFMLKQNGITPTLADENEGKGSVISHNAVSRYWGGTDHVDPYEYYARWGYDMHQMFELIQ
;
A
#
# COMPACT_ATOMS: atom_id res chain seq x y z
N ASN A 1 41.25 -12.01 7.78
CA ASN A 1 40.40 -11.47 6.71
C ASN A 1 38.96 -11.90 6.82
N THR A 2 38.46 -11.91 8.07
CA THR A 2 37.08 -12.21 8.45
C THR A 2 36.13 -11.06 8.12
N ASP A 3 36.64 -9.87 7.89
CA ASP A 3 35.81 -8.68 7.64
C ASP A 3 35.20 -8.65 6.23
N ASN A 4 35.85 -9.26 5.25
CA ASN A 4 35.34 -9.33 3.88
C ASN A 4 34.20 -10.34 3.72
N ALA A 5 34.18 -11.41 4.53
CA ALA A 5 33.11 -12.41 4.50
C ALA A 5 31.83 -11.90 5.17
N LYS A 6 31.95 -11.03 6.19
CA LYS A 6 30.80 -10.38 6.83
C LYS A 6 30.16 -9.32 5.95
N LYS A 7 30.92 -8.65 5.09
CA LYS A 7 30.44 -7.65 4.17
C LYS A 7 29.62 -8.25 3.03
N ALA A 8 30.04 -9.41 2.53
CA ALA A 8 29.33 -10.13 1.47
C ALA A 8 27.98 -10.68 1.92
N THR A 9 27.84 -11.09 3.19
CA THR A 9 26.59 -11.61 3.75
C THR A 9 25.60 -10.51 4.14
N THR A 10 26.06 -9.28 4.40
CA THR A 10 25.19 -8.15 4.71
C THR A 10 24.64 -7.45 3.47
N ASP A 11 25.30 -7.62 2.31
CA ASP A 11 24.85 -7.03 1.05
C ASP A 11 23.68 -7.82 0.42
N ASP A 12 23.47 -9.09 0.81
CA ASP A 12 22.42 -9.96 0.29
C ASP A 12 21.10 -9.86 1.08
N GLU A 13 21.12 -9.34 2.31
CA GLU A 13 19.90 -9.14 3.12
C GLU A 13 19.71 -7.66 3.46
N PRO A 14 18.52 -7.10 3.17
CA PRO A 14 18.23 -5.71 3.55
C PRO A 14 18.36 -5.53 5.06
N SER A 15 19.03 -4.47 5.49
CA SER A 15 19.14 -4.09 6.90
C SER A 15 18.23 -2.91 7.19
N PHE A 16 17.23 -3.12 8.07
CA PHE A 16 16.28 -2.08 8.47
C PHE A 16 16.55 -1.66 9.92
N GLU A 17 17.72 -1.06 10.15
CA GLU A 17 18.19 -0.72 11.51
C GLU A 17 17.22 0.16 12.31
N ASN A 18 16.46 1.01 11.63
CA ASN A 18 15.54 1.96 12.24
C ASN A 18 14.08 1.51 12.24
N SER A 19 13.78 0.27 11.83
CA SER A 19 12.41 -0.21 11.77
C SER A 19 12.27 -1.58 12.43
N LYS A 20 11.64 -1.60 13.62
CA LYS A 20 11.31 -2.86 14.30
C LYS A 20 10.33 -3.71 13.50
N VAL A 21 9.39 -3.08 12.80
CA VAL A 21 8.41 -3.77 11.95
C VAL A 21 9.12 -4.46 10.79
N ASN A 22 9.95 -3.74 10.05
CA ASN A 22 10.68 -4.30 8.91
C ASN A 22 11.67 -5.38 9.34
N GLN A 23 12.35 -5.18 10.48
CA GLN A 23 13.24 -6.20 11.06
C GLN A 23 12.46 -7.48 11.38
N TYR A 24 11.29 -7.37 11.99
CA TYR A 24 10.44 -8.52 12.29
C TYR A 24 10.05 -9.27 11.01
N ILE A 25 9.64 -8.55 9.97
CA ILE A 25 9.24 -9.14 8.69
C ILE A 25 10.38 -9.95 8.08
N ILE A 26 11.58 -9.39 8.05
CA ILE A 26 12.76 -10.05 7.48
C ILE A 26 13.22 -11.22 8.34
N GLN A 27 13.32 -11.04 9.65
CA GLN A 27 13.78 -12.09 10.57
C GLN A 27 12.86 -13.31 10.58
N HIS A 28 11.56 -13.12 10.44
CA HIS A 28 10.58 -14.20 10.42
C HIS A 28 10.28 -14.71 9.01
N HIS A 29 10.94 -14.19 7.98
CA HIS A 29 10.72 -14.56 6.59
C HIS A 29 9.24 -14.54 6.21
N LEU A 30 8.52 -13.48 6.59
CA LEU A 30 7.09 -13.40 6.36
C LEU A 30 6.78 -13.45 4.86
N GLN A 31 5.93 -14.38 4.48
CA GLN A 31 5.40 -14.50 3.13
C GLN A 31 4.12 -13.66 3.01
N HIS A 32 3.81 -13.19 1.80
CA HIS A 32 2.52 -12.55 1.59
C HIS A 32 1.38 -13.55 1.75
N SER A 33 0.23 -13.05 2.17
CA SER A 33 -0.98 -13.86 2.30
C SER A 33 -1.57 -14.18 0.92
N HIS A 34 -2.51 -15.12 0.89
CA HIS A 34 -3.18 -15.46 -0.37
C HIS A 34 -3.94 -14.27 -0.95
N VAL A 35 -4.04 -14.26 -2.29
CA VAL A 35 -4.73 -13.22 -3.05
C VAL A 35 -6.12 -13.71 -3.40
N VAL A 36 -7.13 -12.93 -3.07
CA VAL A 36 -8.53 -13.22 -3.38
C VAL A 36 -9.03 -12.18 -4.39
N ASN A 37 -9.63 -12.63 -5.48
CA ASN A 37 -10.30 -11.77 -6.44
C ASN A 37 -11.77 -11.68 -6.08
N ASP A 38 -12.26 -10.49 -5.77
CA ASP A 38 -13.68 -10.31 -5.46
C ASP A 38 -14.52 -10.58 -6.73
N PRO A 39 -15.57 -11.40 -6.65
CA PRO A 39 -16.40 -11.68 -7.82
C PRO A 39 -17.12 -10.46 -8.39
N ARG A 40 -17.27 -9.38 -7.60
CA ARG A 40 -17.92 -8.14 -8.03
C ARG A 40 -17.00 -7.19 -8.79
N MET A 41 -15.70 -7.47 -8.87
CA MET A 41 -14.72 -6.52 -9.43
C MET A 41 -14.95 -6.20 -10.90
N ASN A 42 -15.63 -7.07 -11.64
CA ASN A 42 -15.92 -6.87 -13.07
C ASN A 42 -17.20 -6.08 -13.34
N THR A 43 -17.91 -5.66 -12.29
CA THR A 43 -19.16 -4.89 -12.43
C THR A 43 -18.94 -3.38 -12.37
N LEU A 44 -17.72 -2.94 -12.16
CA LEU A 44 -17.38 -1.53 -11.95
C LEU A 44 -17.27 -0.77 -13.28
N PRO A 45 -17.43 0.57 -13.26
CA PRO A 45 -17.16 1.39 -14.43
C PRO A 45 -15.73 1.19 -14.95
N LYS A 46 -15.56 1.21 -16.26
CA LYS A 46 -14.26 1.03 -16.92
C LYS A 46 -13.65 2.39 -17.24
N LEU A 47 -12.94 2.96 -16.27
CA LEU A 47 -12.34 4.30 -16.35
C LEU A 47 -10.87 4.19 -16.74
N GLU A 48 -10.50 4.77 -17.87
CA GLU A 48 -9.13 4.70 -18.37
C GLU A 48 -8.20 5.68 -17.66
N TYR A 49 -7.03 5.20 -17.22
CA TYR A 49 -5.98 6.06 -16.66
C TYR A 49 -5.54 7.13 -17.66
N LYS A 50 -5.16 8.30 -17.16
CA LYS A 50 -4.71 9.42 -18.03
C LYS A 50 -3.49 9.08 -18.87
N GLU A 51 -2.60 8.25 -18.34
CA GLU A 51 -1.39 7.80 -19.04
C GLU A 51 -1.56 6.41 -19.69
N GLY A 52 -2.80 5.91 -19.79
CA GLY A 52 -3.11 4.59 -20.33
C GLY A 52 -2.94 3.45 -19.33
N THR A 53 -2.17 3.65 -18.28
CA THR A 53 -1.96 2.72 -17.16
C THR A 53 -1.63 3.52 -15.90
N TYR A 54 -1.62 2.87 -14.73
CA TYR A 54 -1.21 3.54 -13.49
C TYR A 54 0.30 3.84 -13.53
N ILE A 55 0.70 4.97 -12.92
CA ILE A 55 2.10 5.41 -12.83
C ILE A 55 2.69 5.20 -11.44
N GLY A 56 1.91 4.71 -10.50
CA GLY A 56 2.32 4.47 -9.15
C GLY A 56 1.19 3.92 -8.30
N VAL A 57 1.41 3.87 -6.99
CA VAL A 57 0.49 3.29 -6.01
C VAL A 57 0.26 4.26 -4.86
N VAL A 58 -1.00 4.53 -4.53
CA VAL A 58 -1.38 5.26 -3.32
C VAL A 58 -1.52 4.29 -2.15
N ILE A 59 -0.83 4.60 -1.08
CA ILE A 59 -0.87 3.86 0.19
C ILE A 59 -1.94 4.49 1.08
N HIS A 60 -3.01 3.74 1.32
CA HIS A 60 -4.13 4.13 2.16
C HIS A 60 -4.17 3.33 3.45
N GLU A 61 -4.89 3.85 4.43
CA GLU A 61 -5.30 3.15 5.64
C GLU A 61 -6.76 3.53 5.93
N VAL A 62 -7.54 2.57 6.45
CA VAL A 62 -9.02 2.67 6.48
C VAL A 62 -9.59 3.76 7.39
N GLY A 63 -8.83 4.29 8.34
CA GLY A 63 -9.23 5.44 9.15
C GLY A 63 -10.10 5.13 10.37
N GLU A 64 -10.58 3.91 10.55
CA GLU A 64 -11.42 3.50 11.67
C GLU A 64 -11.00 2.15 12.24
N ASP A 65 -11.18 2.01 13.56
CA ASP A 65 -10.90 0.78 14.30
C ASP A 65 -12.08 -0.21 14.24
N HIS A 66 -11.79 -1.48 14.56
CA HIS A 66 -12.75 -2.53 14.85
C HIS A 66 -13.71 -2.89 13.70
N ARG A 67 -13.24 -2.80 12.48
CA ARG A 67 -13.99 -3.27 11.31
C ARG A 67 -13.13 -4.26 10.51
N SER A 68 -13.70 -5.44 10.22
CA SER A 68 -12.99 -6.48 9.47
C SER A 68 -12.81 -6.09 8.00
N LEU A 69 -11.83 -6.71 7.35
CA LEU A 69 -11.61 -6.56 5.91
C LEU A 69 -12.89 -6.81 5.12
N GLN A 70 -13.61 -7.89 5.42
CA GLN A 70 -14.83 -8.24 4.70
C GLN A 70 -15.90 -7.15 4.83
N LYS A 71 -16.06 -6.56 6.01
CA LYS A 71 -17.01 -5.45 6.20
C LYS A 71 -16.60 -4.20 5.45
N TRP A 72 -15.31 -3.88 5.42
CA TRP A 72 -14.81 -2.76 4.63
C TRP A 72 -15.10 -2.96 3.14
N VAL A 73 -14.83 -4.14 2.62
CA VAL A 73 -15.09 -4.49 1.22
C VAL A 73 -16.58 -4.40 0.91
N ASP A 74 -17.43 -5.03 1.72
CA ASP A 74 -18.88 -5.03 1.49
C ASP A 74 -19.48 -3.62 1.56
N ASN A 75 -19.06 -2.82 2.52
CA ASN A 75 -19.51 -1.43 2.65
C ASN A 75 -19.09 -0.58 1.45
N MET A 76 -17.87 -0.78 0.96
CA MET A 76 -17.39 -0.04 -0.21
C MET A 76 -18.21 -0.36 -1.46
N TYR A 77 -18.54 -1.63 -1.69
CA TYR A 77 -19.41 -2.00 -2.81
C TYR A 77 -20.82 -1.48 -2.64
N ALA A 78 -21.35 -1.47 -1.41
CA ALA A 78 -22.71 -0.96 -1.14
C ALA A 78 -22.84 0.54 -1.43
N THR A 79 -21.75 1.29 -1.27
CA THR A 79 -21.68 2.74 -1.52
C THR A 79 -20.63 3.06 -2.57
N TYR A 80 -20.56 2.27 -3.63
CA TYR A 80 -19.46 2.28 -4.60
C TYR A 80 -19.22 3.65 -5.25
N ASN A 81 -20.25 4.47 -5.40
CA ASN A 81 -20.13 5.79 -6.02
C ASN A 81 -19.53 6.86 -5.09
N THR A 82 -19.40 6.59 -3.79
CA THR A 82 -18.81 7.52 -2.82
C THR A 82 -17.30 7.53 -2.87
N ALA A 83 -16.69 6.33 -2.75
CA ALA A 83 -15.26 6.12 -2.83
C ALA A 83 -14.96 4.66 -3.16
N PHE A 84 -13.83 4.41 -3.82
CA PHE A 84 -13.45 3.06 -4.21
C PHE A 84 -11.94 2.92 -4.32
N VAL A 85 -11.39 1.78 -3.89
CA VAL A 85 -9.97 1.44 -4.03
C VAL A 85 -9.80 0.10 -4.74
N HIS A 86 -8.58 -0.20 -5.19
CA HIS A 86 -8.31 -1.44 -5.93
C HIS A 86 -8.18 -2.67 -5.05
N ALA A 87 -7.75 -2.50 -3.82
CA ALA A 87 -7.49 -3.63 -2.92
C ALA A 87 -7.57 -3.23 -1.46
N PHE A 88 -7.93 -4.20 -0.62
CA PHE A 88 -7.77 -4.14 0.84
C PHE A 88 -6.83 -5.26 1.28
N VAL A 89 -5.99 -4.98 2.26
CA VAL A 89 -5.14 -5.99 2.89
C VAL A 89 -5.32 -5.98 4.40
N ASP A 90 -5.25 -7.16 5.02
CA ASP A 90 -5.12 -7.33 6.45
C ASP A 90 -3.97 -8.30 6.75
N ASN A 91 -3.95 -8.90 7.94
CA ASN A 91 -2.91 -9.84 8.34
C ASN A 91 -3.03 -11.23 7.69
N GLN A 92 -4.13 -11.52 7.01
CA GLN A 92 -4.43 -12.87 6.50
C GLN A 92 -4.79 -12.92 5.02
N GLU A 93 -5.06 -11.76 4.39
CA GLU A 93 -5.62 -11.74 3.04
C GLU A 93 -5.20 -10.48 2.27
N ILE A 94 -4.99 -10.66 0.98
CA ILE A 94 -4.90 -9.59 -0.01
C ILE A 94 -6.14 -9.70 -0.88
N HIS A 95 -7.08 -8.76 -0.72
CA HIS A 95 -8.39 -8.81 -1.37
C HIS A 95 -8.49 -7.77 -2.48
N LEU A 96 -8.49 -8.24 -3.72
CA LEU A 96 -8.58 -7.38 -4.90
C LEU A 96 -10.04 -7.05 -5.19
N THR A 97 -10.36 -5.76 -5.26
CA THR A 97 -11.72 -5.24 -5.39
C THR A 97 -12.00 -4.59 -6.73
N ALA A 98 -10.97 -4.29 -7.52
CA ALA A 98 -11.10 -3.69 -8.84
C ALA A 98 -9.98 -4.15 -9.77
N PRO A 99 -10.24 -4.29 -11.09
CA PRO A 99 -9.19 -4.59 -12.04
C PRO A 99 -8.13 -3.46 -12.09
N SER A 100 -6.86 -3.82 -12.14
CA SER A 100 -5.77 -2.85 -12.21
C SER A 100 -5.75 -2.05 -13.51
N LYS A 101 -6.44 -2.52 -14.52
CA LYS A 101 -6.51 -1.88 -15.84
C LYS A 101 -7.25 -0.54 -15.84
N TYR A 102 -8.13 -0.32 -14.86
CA TYR A 102 -8.96 0.87 -14.77
C TYR A 102 -8.72 1.61 -13.46
N TYR A 103 -8.88 2.94 -13.46
CA TYR A 103 -8.71 3.69 -12.24
C TYR A 103 -9.96 3.64 -11.36
N VAL A 104 -9.75 3.89 -10.08
CA VAL A 104 -10.78 3.96 -9.04
C VAL A 104 -10.80 5.37 -8.44
N TRP A 105 -11.69 5.61 -7.48
CA TRP A 105 -11.96 6.96 -6.97
C TRP A 105 -11.87 7.03 -5.43
N GLY A 106 -10.69 6.72 -4.89
CA GLY A 106 -10.42 6.72 -3.44
C GLY A 106 -9.43 7.79 -2.98
N ALA A 107 -8.81 8.55 -3.89
CA ALA A 107 -7.71 9.49 -3.57
C ALA A 107 -7.94 10.91 -4.11
N GLY A 108 -9.20 11.26 -4.38
CA GLY A 108 -9.55 12.55 -4.96
C GLY A 108 -9.41 12.59 -6.48
N PRO A 109 -10.13 13.53 -7.13
CA PRO A 109 -10.25 13.54 -8.59
C PRO A 109 -8.94 13.84 -9.33
N LYS A 110 -7.98 14.46 -8.66
CA LYS A 110 -6.69 14.79 -9.28
C LYS A 110 -5.74 13.61 -9.34
N ALA A 111 -5.69 12.78 -8.29
CA ALA A 111 -4.79 11.63 -8.23
C ALA A 111 -5.42 10.35 -8.78
N ASN A 112 -6.73 10.16 -8.64
CA ASN A 112 -7.43 8.94 -9.06
C ASN A 112 -7.04 8.44 -10.45
N PRO A 113 -6.96 9.30 -11.50
CA PRO A 113 -6.66 8.80 -12.84
C PRO A 113 -5.21 8.36 -13.07
N TYR A 114 -4.37 8.38 -12.05
CA TYR A 114 -2.95 8.08 -12.20
C TYR A 114 -2.45 6.92 -11.36
N PHE A 115 -3.15 6.49 -10.31
CA PHE A 115 -2.59 5.57 -9.31
C PHE A 115 -3.44 4.34 -9.06
N TYR A 116 -2.75 3.23 -8.83
CA TYR A 116 -3.32 2.06 -8.18
C TYR A 116 -3.46 2.35 -6.68
N GLN A 117 -4.48 1.82 -6.00
CA GLN A 117 -4.79 2.22 -4.62
C GLN A 117 -5.03 1.01 -3.72
N ILE A 118 -4.34 0.97 -2.58
CA ILE A 118 -4.37 -0.15 -1.62
C ILE A 118 -4.69 0.35 -0.22
N GLU A 119 -5.75 -0.16 0.38
CA GLU A 119 -6.16 0.13 1.76
C GLU A 119 -5.62 -0.90 2.75
N LEU A 120 -5.07 -0.40 3.87
CA LEU A 120 -4.63 -1.20 5.00
C LEU A 120 -5.71 -1.23 6.08
N VAL A 121 -6.16 -2.43 6.44
CA VAL A 121 -7.11 -2.63 7.54
C VAL A 121 -6.36 -2.61 8.87
N ARG A 122 -6.94 -1.98 9.90
CA ARG A 122 -6.28 -1.83 11.22
C ARG A 122 -6.18 -3.14 11.98
N MET A 123 -5.00 -3.34 12.57
CA MET A 123 -4.66 -4.49 13.42
C MET A 123 -4.42 -4.02 14.86
N TYR A 124 -4.37 -4.96 15.82
CA TYR A 124 -4.40 -4.63 17.25
C TYR A 124 -3.24 -5.24 18.04
N ASN A 125 -2.28 -5.87 17.36
CA ASN A 125 -1.03 -6.31 17.93
C ASN A 125 0.09 -6.17 16.91
N PHE A 126 1.31 -6.16 17.38
CA PHE A 126 2.49 -5.92 16.56
C PHE A 126 2.66 -6.95 15.44
N GLU A 127 2.46 -8.23 15.74
CA GLU A 127 2.61 -9.31 14.78
C GLU A 127 1.64 -9.16 13.61
N ASP A 128 0.36 -8.91 13.90
CA ASP A 128 -0.66 -8.73 12.87
C ASP A 128 -0.43 -7.47 12.06
N PHE A 129 0.03 -6.39 12.70
CA PHE A 129 0.42 -5.18 11.98
C PHE A 129 1.55 -5.48 10.98
N ALA A 130 2.60 -6.17 11.44
CA ALA A 130 3.73 -6.53 10.58
C ALA A 130 3.27 -7.38 9.37
N LYS A 131 2.39 -8.35 9.59
CA LYS A 131 1.82 -9.18 8.52
C LYS A 131 1.01 -8.33 7.52
N SER A 132 0.18 -7.43 8.02
CA SER A 132 -0.64 -6.57 7.16
C SER A 132 0.21 -5.59 6.34
N VAL A 133 1.22 -5.00 6.95
CA VAL A 133 2.18 -4.13 6.25
C VAL A 133 2.97 -4.90 5.20
N ASN A 134 3.39 -6.12 5.52
CA ASN A 134 4.06 -6.98 4.55
C ASN A 134 3.18 -7.23 3.32
N ASN A 135 1.89 -7.45 3.52
CA ASN A 135 0.94 -7.65 2.43
C ASN A 135 0.77 -6.38 1.59
N GLN A 136 0.65 -5.21 2.22
CA GLN A 136 0.55 -3.94 1.50
C GLN A 136 1.82 -3.64 0.69
N ALA A 137 2.98 -3.85 1.29
CA ALA A 137 4.26 -3.66 0.62
C ALA A 137 4.45 -4.63 -0.55
N TRP A 138 4.11 -5.91 -0.34
CA TRP A 138 4.22 -6.91 -1.39
C TRP A 138 3.33 -6.56 -2.59
N LEU A 139 2.07 -6.20 -2.36
CA LEU A 139 1.16 -5.84 -3.46
C LEU A 139 1.63 -4.58 -4.18
N THR A 140 2.11 -3.59 -3.44
CA THR A 140 2.69 -2.36 -4.02
C THR A 140 3.86 -2.69 -4.94
N ALA A 141 4.81 -3.48 -4.45
CA ALA A 141 5.98 -3.91 -5.24
C ALA A 141 5.57 -4.71 -6.47
N PHE A 142 4.59 -5.62 -6.31
CA PHE A 142 4.06 -6.41 -7.42
C PHE A 142 3.46 -5.53 -8.52
N MET A 143 2.64 -4.54 -8.14
CA MET A 143 2.00 -3.63 -9.10
C MET A 143 3.01 -2.74 -9.81
N LEU A 144 4.00 -2.23 -9.09
CA LEU A 144 5.06 -1.43 -9.72
C LEU A 144 5.87 -2.27 -10.70
N LYS A 145 6.24 -3.48 -10.30
CA LYS A 145 7.01 -4.39 -11.15
C LYS A 145 6.25 -4.81 -12.40
N GLN A 146 4.93 -5.02 -12.27
CA GLN A 146 4.08 -5.40 -13.40
C GLN A 146 4.13 -4.38 -14.54
N ASN A 147 4.26 -3.10 -14.24
CA ASN A 147 4.33 -2.00 -15.21
C ASN A 147 5.76 -1.49 -15.42
N GLY A 148 6.77 -2.17 -14.89
CA GLY A 148 8.15 -1.73 -15.03
C GLY A 148 8.45 -0.38 -14.39
N ILE A 149 7.77 -0.04 -13.30
CA ILE A 149 7.91 1.24 -12.61
C ILE A 149 8.94 1.13 -11.49
N THR A 150 9.93 2.01 -11.49
CA THR A 150 10.91 2.09 -10.41
C THR A 150 10.26 2.68 -9.15
N PRO A 151 10.42 2.05 -7.97
CA PRO A 151 9.94 2.64 -6.72
C PRO A 151 10.65 3.95 -6.40
N THR A 152 9.87 5.00 -6.15
CA THR A 152 10.33 6.31 -5.68
C THR A 152 9.33 6.86 -4.70
N LEU A 153 9.80 7.46 -3.59
CA LEU A 153 8.92 7.94 -2.52
C LEU A 153 8.48 9.38 -2.77
N ALA A 154 7.23 9.56 -3.16
CA ALA A 154 6.65 10.87 -3.44
C ALA A 154 6.53 11.76 -2.18
N ASP A 155 6.30 11.14 -1.01
CA ASP A 155 6.17 11.86 0.26
C ASP A 155 7.42 12.68 0.61
N GLU A 156 8.59 12.26 0.16
CA GLU A 156 9.87 12.94 0.39
C GLU A 156 10.32 13.74 -0.85
N ASN A 157 9.47 13.88 -1.85
CA ASN A 157 9.83 14.54 -3.11
C ASN A 157 8.68 15.39 -3.66
N GLU A 158 8.03 16.16 -2.79
CA GLU A 158 6.97 17.10 -3.14
C GLU A 158 5.83 16.48 -3.97
N GLY A 159 5.46 15.24 -3.65
CA GLY A 159 4.38 14.52 -4.32
C GLY A 159 4.77 13.87 -5.65
N LYS A 160 6.04 13.86 -6.01
CA LYS A 160 6.53 13.25 -7.24
C LYS A 160 7.18 11.91 -6.93
N GLY A 161 6.56 10.84 -7.36
CA GLY A 161 7.06 9.50 -7.14
C GLY A 161 6.01 8.44 -7.37
N SER A 162 6.44 7.19 -7.41
CA SER A 162 5.59 6.05 -7.71
C SER A 162 4.96 5.40 -6.47
N VAL A 163 5.45 5.72 -5.28
CA VAL A 163 4.84 5.32 -4.00
C VAL A 163 4.45 6.59 -3.27
N ILE A 164 3.16 6.75 -2.99
CA ILE A 164 2.63 7.98 -2.43
C ILE A 164 1.57 7.69 -1.38
N SER A 165 1.61 8.35 -0.22
CA SER A 165 0.54 8.28 0.76
C SER A 165 -0.66 9.14 0.35
N HIS A 166 -1.84 8.82 0.88
CA HIS A 166 -2.99 9.72 0.72
C HIS A 166 -2.70 11.10 1.32
N ASN A 167 -1.95 11.15 2.42
CA ASN A 167 -1.49 12.43 3.00
C ASN A 167 -0.72 13.27 1.98
N ALA A 168 0.23 12.68 1.27
CA ALA A 168 1.01 13.39 0.27
C ALA A 168 0.15 13.80 -0.95
N VAL A 169 -0.84 13.00 -1.32
CA VAL A 169 -1.83 13.41 -2.34
C VAL A 169 -2.54 14.67 -1.89
N SER A 170 -3.02 14.71 -0.66
CA SER A 170 -3.71 15.90 -0.11
C SER A 170 -2.81 17.14 -0.12
N ARG A 171 -1.53 16.97 0.24
CA ARG A 171 -0.59 18.07 0.32
C ARG A 171 -0.14 18.62 -1.03
N TYR A 172 0.10 17.74 -2.00
CA TYR A 172 0.80 18.10 -3.23
C TYR A 172 -0.05 18.01 -4.49
N TRP A 173 -1.04 17.13 -4.53
CA TRP A 173 -1.94 16.98 -5.68
C TRP A 173 -3.25 17.73 -5.47
N GLY A 174 -3.79 17.71 -4.26
CA GLY A 174 -5.05 18.36 -3.92
C GLY A 174 -6.27 17.54 -4.31
N GLY A 175 -7.44 18.12 -4.11
CA GLY A 175 -8.73 17.47 -4.37
C GLY A 175 -9.17 16.52 -3.29
N THR A 176 -8.42 16.39 -2.20
CA THR A 176 -8.71 15.56 -1.04
C THR A 176 -8.02 16.15 0.19
N ASP A 177 -8.48 15.78 1.38
CA ASP A 177 -7.93 16.28 2.65
C ASP A 177 -7.55 15.15 3.63
N HIS A 178 -7.63 13.91 3.21
CA HIS A 178 -7.28 12.75 4.03
C HIS A 178 -5.78 12.70 4.30
N VAL A 179 -5.42 12.19 5.49
CA VAL A 179 -4.03 12.20 5.98
C VAL A 179 -3.48 10.79 6.26
N ASP A 180 -4.19 9.75 5.83
CA ASP A 180 -3.75 8.38 5.99
C ASP A 180 -2.47 8.10 5.16
N PRO A 181 -1.59 7.20 5.59
CA PRO A 181 -1.66 6.35 6.77
C PRO A 181 -0.87 6.86 7.98
N TYR A 182 -0.47 8.13 8.04
CA TYR A 182 0.52 8.65 8.97
C TYR A 182 0.20 8.39 10.44
N GLU A 183 -1.01 8.72 10.91
CA GLU A 183 -1.38 8.56 12.30
C GLU A 183 -1.44 7.09 12.74
N TYR A 184 -2.02 6.25 11.91
CA TYR A 184 -2.12 4.83 12.21
C TYR A 184 -0.74 4.16 12.21
N TYR A 185 0.11 4.46 11.22
CA TYR A 185 1.48 3.95 11.20
C TYR A 185 2.24 4.37 12.47
N ALA A 186 2.09 5.62 12.90
CA ALA A 186 2.79 6.12 14.07
C ALA A 186 2.45 5.35 15.36
N ARG A 187 1.25 4.77 15.47
CA ARG A 187 0.90 3.91 16.61
C ARG A 187 1.83 2.72 16.75
N TRP A 188 2.43 2.28 15.65
CA TRP A 188 3.31 1.10 15.59
C TRP A 188 4.78 1.48 15.40
N GLY A 189 5.13 2.76 15.59
CA GLY A 189 6.47 3.24 15.33
C GLY A 189 6.86 3.14 13.86
N TYR A 190 5.93 3.29 12.96
CA TYR A 190 6.11 3.11 11.52
C TYR A 190 5.85 4.41 10.74
N ASP A 191 6.41 4.51 9.53
CA ASP A 191 6.20 5.65 8.64
C ASP A 191 6.33 5.25 7.16
N MET A 192 6.07 6.18 6.27
CA MET A 192 6.15 5.95 4.83
C MET A 192 7.58 5.67 4.35
N HIS A 193 8.59 6.23 5.01
CA HIS A 193 9.99 5.95 4.67
C HIS A 193 10.32 4.48 4.91
N GLN A 194 9.90 3.93 6.06
CA GLN A 194 10.08 2.52 6.39
C GLN A 194 9.30 1.61 5.44
N MET A 195 8.07 1.99 5.09
CA MET A 195 7.27 1.25 4.11
C MET A 195 7.99 1.24 2.75
N PHE A 196 8.51 2.37 2.31
CA PHE A 196 9.25 2.49 1.07
C PHE A 196 10.50 1.60 1.05
N GLU A 197 11.25 1.58 2.15
CA GLU A 197 12.42 0.69 2.27
C GLU A 197 12.03 -0.78 2.12
N LEU A 198 10.86 -1.17 2.64
CA LEU A 198 10.38 -2.54 2.54
C LEU A 198 9.98 -2.90 1.09
N ILE A 199 9.47 -1.94 0.33
CA ILE A 199 9.06 -2.13 -1.07
C ILE A 199 10.25 -2.31 -2.01
N GLN A 200 11.36 -1.63 -1.73
CA GLN A 200 12.56 -1.68 -2.57
C GLN A 200 13.15 -3.09 -2.76
#